data_6cd230667fecf92dde0c141c59c6264a
#
_entry.id   6cd230667fecf92dde0c141c59c6264a
#
_cell.length_a   1.000
_cell.length_b   1.000
_cell.length_c   1.000
_cell.angle_alpha   90.00
_cell.angle_beta   90.00
_cell.angle_gamma   90.00
#
_symmetry.space_group_name_H-M   'P 1'
#
loop_
_entity.id
_entity.type
_entity.pdbx_description
1 polymer ?
#
loop_
_entity_poly.entity_id
_entity_poly.type
_entity_poly.pdbx_seq_one_letter_code
_entity_poly.pdbx_strand_id
1 'polypeptide(L)'
;MGVRNACNRIAPKSYFLYVIMAQSSHCPVPDQPSLNWHLRNATKAPDALRHLISDVSKAAKYISYAIQTTDTGLSGNTNSFGEDQLKLDELSDDIIREYMCENGTVCCYISEEKDDVIELDPDGKFTIVFDPLDGSSLVDANFSI
;
A
#
# COMPACT_ATOMS: atom_id res chain seq x y z
N MET A 1 -16.83 10.25 -19.11
CA MET A 1 -16.72 9.55 -20.39
C MET A 1 -15.30 9.06 -20.52
N GLY A 2 -14.99 7.79 -20.21
CA GLY A 2 -13.67 7.24 -20.51
C GLY A 2 -12.93 6.32 -19.52
N VAL A 3 -13.56 5.82 -18.46
CA VAL A 3 -12.89 4.83 -17.56
C VAL A 3 -12.82 3.41 -18.19
N ARG A 4 -13.31 3.22 -19.39
CA ARG A 4 -13.47 1.87 -19.99
C ARG A 4 -12.27 1.32 -20.78
N ASN A 5 -11.20 2.07 -21.00
CA ASN A 5 -10.15 1.64 -21.93
C ASN A 5 -8.81 1.21 -21.28
N ALA A 6 -8.53 1.55 -20.03
CA ALA A 6 -7.26 1.15 -19.39
C ALA A 6 -7.26 -0.33 -18.94
N CYS A 7 -8.42 -0.86 -18.58
CA CYS A 7 -8.51 -2.18 -17.96
C CYS A 7 -8.69 -3.36 -18.96
N ASN A 8 -8.74 -3.11 -20.28
CA ASN A 8 -8.99 -4.17 -21.28
C ASN A 8 -7.73 -4.97 -21.69
N ARG A 9 -6.58 -4.72 -21.07
CA ARG A 9 -5.37 -5.54 -21.24
C ARG A 9 -5.01 -6.35 -20.01
N ILE A 10 -5.97 -6.62 -19.14
CA ILE A 10 -5.74 -7.51 -18.01
C ILE A 10 -5.47 -8.90 -18.58
N ALA A 11 -4.23 -9.34 -18.49
CA ALA A 11 -3.85 -10.72 -18.79
C ALA A 11 -4.79 -11.69 -18.04
N PRO A 12 -5.16 -12.86 -18.60
CA PRO A 12 -6.20 -13.73 -18.07
C PRO A 12 -5.91 -14.34 -16.68
N LYS A 13 -4.91 -13.84 -15.95
CA LYS A 13 -4.58 -14.21 -14.57
C LYS A 13 -3.98 -13.01 -13.82
N SER A 14 -4.69 -11.89 -13.72
CA SER A 14 -4.31 -10.85 -12.77
C SER A 14 -4.72 -11.28 -11.35
N TYR A 15 -3.75 -11.26 -10.44
CA TYR A 15 -4.01 -11.46 -9.01
C TYR A 15 -4.24 -10.10 -8.38
N PHE A 16 -5.37 -9.95 -7.66
CA PHE A 16 -5.63 -8.76 -6.85
C PHE A 16 -5.08 -9.00 -5.44
N LEU A 17 -4.19 -8.13 -5.02
CA LEU A 17 -3.75 -8.07 -3.63
C LEU A 17 -4.45 -6.87 -2.97
N TYR A 18 -5.36 -7.15 -2.03
CA TYR A 18 -5.96 -6.15 -1.18
C TYR A 18 -5.12 -6.03 0.09
N VAL A 19 -4.50 -4.87 0.30
CA VAL A 19 -3.69 -4.63 1.48
C VAL A 19 -4.41 -3.61 2.35
N ILE A 20 -4.99 -4.08 3.44
CA ILE A 20 -5.42 -3.23 4.54
C ILE A 20 -4.23 -3.11 5.49
N MET A 21 -3.69 -1.93 5.64
CA MET A 21 -2.61 -1.65 6.58
C MET A 21 -3.19 -1.51 8.00
N ALA A 22 -3.81 -2.59 8.49
CA ALA A 22 -4.24 -2.63 9.88
C ALA A 22 -2.99 -2.76 10.77
N GLN A 23 -2.77 -1.78 11.62
CA GLN A 23 -1.72 -1.87 12.63
C GLN A 23 -2.16 -2.87 13.71
N SER A 24 -1.44 -3.98 13.79
CA SER A 24 -1.59 -4.90 14.90
C SER A 24 -0.72 -4.43 16.08
N SER A 25 -1.33 -4.11 17.20
CA SER A 25 -0.67 -3.75 18.45
C SER A 25 0.06 -4.91 19.14
N HIS A 26 0.26 -6.03 18.45
CA HIS A 26 0.93 -7.19 19.01
C HIS A 26 2.43 -7.13 18.72
N CYS A 27 3.21 -7.03 19.79
CA CYS A 27 4.65 -7.31 19.74
C CYS A 27 4.88 -8.72 19.16
N PRO A 28 5.74 -8.88 18.15
CA PRO A 28 5.95 -10.20 17.56
C PRO A 28 6.48 -11.18 18.60
N VAL A 29 5.82 -12.34 18.69
CA VAL A 29 6.27 -13.43 19.56
C VAL A 29 7.63 -13.91 19.04
N PRO A 30 8.67 -14.02 19.88
CA PRO A 30 10.05 -14.32 19.44
C PRO A 30 10.21 -15.61 18.62
N ASP A 31 9.32 -16.56 18.77
CA ASP A 31 9.39 -17.86 18.10
C ASP A 31 8.58 -17.93 16.78
N GLN A 32 8.00 -16.83 16.32
CA GLN A 32 7.29 -16.85 15.04
C GLN A 32 8.26 -16.65 13.86
N PRO A 33 8.08 -17.42 12.78
CA PRO A 33 8.92 -17.27 11.60
C PRO A 33 8.72 -15.89 10.96
N SER A 34 9.79 -15.31 10.44
CA SER A 34 9.71 -14.03 9.72
C SER A 34 8.78 -14.13 8.50
N LEU A 35 8.24 -12.99 8.04
CA LEU A 35 7.44 -12.93 6.81
C LEU A 35 8.18 -13.61 5.63
N ASN A 36 9.46 -13.33 5.44
CA ASN A 36 10.25 -13.93 4.38
C ASN A 36 10.36 -15.47 4.51
N TRP A 37 10.54 -15.98 5.72
CA TRP A 37 10.54 -17.42 5.95
C TRP A 37 9.18 -18.02 5.59
N HIS A 38 8.09 -17.38 6.06
CA HIS A 38 6.72 -17.85 5.79
C HIS A 38 6.43 -17.86 4.29
N LEU A 39 6.72 -16.78 3.59
CA LEU A 39 6.49 -16.66 2.14
C LEU A 39 7.25 -17.72 1.33
N ARG A 40 8.46 -18.10 1.78
CA ARG A 40 9.28 -19.09 1.08
C ARG A 40 8.89 -20.54 1.40
N ASN A 41 8.50 -20.82 2.64
CA ASN A 41 8.39 -22.19 3.13
C ASN A 41 6.93 -22.63 3.35
N ALA A 42 6.01 -21.73 3.66
CA ALA A 42 4.63 -22.03 3.98
C ALA A 42 3.63 -21.67 2.87
N THR A 43 4.09 -20.99 1.80
CA THR A 43 3.21 -20.61 0.68
C THR A 43 3.69 -21.22 -0.64
N LYS A 44 2.73 -21.35 -1.59
CA LYS A 44 3.03 -21.67 -2.99
C LYS A 44 3.00 -20.42 -3.88
N ALA A 45 3.14 -19.24 -3.30
CA ALA A 45 3.10 -17.98 -4.01
C ALA A 45 4.25 -17.91 -5.04
N PRO A 46 4.00 -17.39 -6.25
CA PRO A 46 5.05 -17.11 -7.22
C PRO A 46 6.10 -16.13 -6.66
N ASP A 47 7.34 -16.21 -7.15
CA ASP A 47 8.43 -15.35 -6.70
C ASP A 47 8.09 -13.86 -6.82
N ALA A 48 7.48 -13.45 -7.94
CA ALA A 48 7.07 -12.07 -8.14
C ALA A 48 6.09 -11.58 -7.06
N LEU A 49 5.11 -12.42 -6.66
CA LEU A 49 4.18 -12.07 -5.58
C LEU A 49 4.88 -12.02 -4.22
N ARG A 50 5.84 -12.93 -3.96
CA ARG A 50 6.63 -12.89 -2.72
C ARG A 50 7.46 -11.62 -2.61
N HIS A 51 8.06 -11.18 -3.71
CA HIS A 51 8.80 -9.91 -3.77
C HIS A 51 7.86 -8.73 -3.52
N LEU A 52 6.72 -8.70 -4.19
CA LEU A 52 5.71 -7.64 -4.00
C LEU A 52 5.28 -7.53 -2.53
N ILE A 53 4.92 -8.65 -1.89
CA ILE A 53 4.54 -8.66 -0.46
C ILE A 53 5.69 -8.19 0.43
N SER A 54 6.94 -8.56 0.10
CA SER A 54 8.11 -8.09 0.83
C SER A 54 8.28 -6.57 0.71
N ASP A 55 8.06 -6.00 -0.47
CA ASP A 55 8.20 -4.56 -0.69
C ASP A 55 7.06 -3.78 -0.03
N VAL A 56 5.83 -4.27 -0.08
CA VAL A 56 4.72 -3.72 0.72
C VAL A 56 5.07 -3.71 2.21
N SER A 57 5.68 -4.80 2.73
CA SER A 57 6.07 -4.84 4.15
C SER A 57 7.18 -3.86 4.52
N LYS A 58 8.06 -3.50 3.57
CA LYS A 58 9.06 -2.45 3.77
C LYS A 58 8.40 -1.08 3.78
N ALA A 59 7.50 -0.80 2.81
CA ALA A 59 6.73 0.44 2.77
C ALA A 59 6.00 0.65 4.11
N ALA A 60 5.31 -0.38 4.62
CA ALA A 60 4.63 -0.32 5.92
C ALA A 60 5.55 0.07 7.08
N LYS A 61 6.80 -0.40 7.09
CA LYS A 61 7.79 -0.01 8.13
C LYS A 61 8.19 1.44 8.02
N TYR A 62 8.34 1.95 6.79
CA TYR A 62 8.66 3.36 6.58
C TYR A 62 7.49 4.27 6.96
N ILE A 63 6.26 3.87 6.64
CA ILE A 63 5.05 4.58 7.08
C ILE A 63 4.98 4.61 8.60
N SER A 64 5.17 3.46 9.27
CA SER A 64 5.20 3.40 10.73
C SER A 64 6.28 4.31 11.35
N TYR A 65 7.44 4.46 10.71
CA TYR A 65 8.47 5.40 11.13
C TYR A 65 8.03 6.85 10.89
N ALA A 66 7.42 7.14 9.74
CA ALA A 66 6.94 8.47 9.39
C ALA A 66 5.90 8.98 10.39
N ILE A 67 4.94 8.14 10.79
CA ILE A 67 3.93 8.46 11.83
C ILE A 67 4.58 8.93 13.12
N GLN A 68 5.73 8.36 13.49
CA GLN A 68 6.42 8.69 14.74
C GLN A 68 7.30 9.92 14.65
N THR A 69 7.66 10.40 13.46
CA THR A 69 8.70 11.39 13.26
C THR A 69 8.26 12.61 12.44
N THR A 70 7.12 12.54 11.78
CA THR A 70 6.63 13.60 10.89
C THR A 70 5.53 14.42 11.56
N ASP A 71 5.39 15.68 11.14
CA ASP A 71 4.29 16.56 11.53
C ASP A 71 2.95 16.01 10.97
N THR A 72 1.98 15.80 11.84
CA THR A 72 0.69 15.18 11.54
C THR A 72 -0.37 16.17 11.04
N GLY A 73 -0.05 17.45 10.84
CA GLY A 73 -1.02 18.47 10.43
C GLY A 73 -1.67 18.23 9.06
N LEU A 74 -2.78 18.92 8.80
CA LEU A 74 -3.49 18.88 7.52
C LEU A 74 -2.59 19.29 6.35
N SER A 75 -2.74 18.61 5.21
CA SER A 75 -2.02 18.94 3.96
C SER A 75 -2.62 20.15 3.26
N GLY A 76 -3.92 20.39 3.45
CA GLY A 76 -4.70 21.38 2.74
C GLY A 76 -5.38 20.84 1.47
N ASN A 77 -5.27 19.55 1.21
CA ASN A 77 -5.92 18.83 0.12
C ASN A 77 -7.12 18.02 0.64
N THR A 78 -7.90 17.46 -0.28
CA THR A 78 -8.99 16.53 0.01
C THR A 78 -8.77 15.23 -0.74
N ASN A 79 -9.16 14.10 -0.13
CA ASN A 79 -9.11 12.79 -0.79
C ASN A 79 -10.26 12.60 -1.78
N SER A 80 -10.30 11.44 -2.46
CA SER A 80 -11.33 11.08 -3.45
C SER A 80 -12.76 11.05 -2.88
N PHE A 81 -12.92 10.98 -1.57
CA PHE A 81 -14.22 11.03 -0.87
C PHE A 81 -14.57 12.44 -0.38
N GLY A 82 -13.69 13.44 -0.57
CA GLY A 82 -13.92 14.83 -0.16
C GLY A 82 -13.58 15.10 1.31
N GLU A 83 -12.80 14.23 1.95
CA GLU A 83 -12.30 14.40 3.31
C GLU A 83 -10.97 15.15 3.32
N ASP A 84 -10.71 15.92 4.38
CA ASP A 84 -9.44 16.63 4.53
C ASP A 84 -8.29 15.63 4.73
N GLN A 85 -7.30 15.71 3.82
CA GLN A 85 -6.10 14.87 3.88
C GLN A 85 -5.13 15.36 4.94
N LEU A 86 -4.52 14.43 5.65
CA LEU A 86 -3.36 14.69 6.48
C LEU A 86 -2.08 14.61 5.63
N LYS A 87 -1.04 15.31 6.05
CA LYS A 87 0.30 15.18 5.43
C LYS A 87 0.83 13.75 5.48
N LEU A 88 0.40 12.97 6.47
CA LEU A 88 0.77 11.57 6.60
C LEU A 88 0.10 10.68 5.56
N ASP A 89 -1.14 10.99 5.15
CA ASP A 89 -1.84 10.25 4.09
C ASP A 89 -1.09 10.40 2.77
N GLU A 90 -0.77 11.63 2.39
CA GLU A 90 0.01 11.92 1.18
C GLU A 90 1.40 11.26 1.22
N LEU A 91 2.10 11.37 2.34
CA LEU A 91 3.41 10.77 2.52
C LEU A 91 3.36 9.25 2.47
N SER A 92 2.34 8.64 3.06
CA SER A 92 2.14 7.19 3.06
C SER A 92 1.84 6.66 1.65
N ASP A 93 0.98 7.37 0.90
CA ASP A 93 0.72 7.05 -0.51
C ASP A 93 2.00 7.14 -1.36
N ASP A 94 2.77 8.20 -1.21
CA ASP A 94 4.03 8.39 -1.92
C ASP A 94 5.05 7.29 -1.60
N ILE A 95 5.18 6.89 -0.34
CA ILE A 95 6.06 5.79 0.08
C ILE A 95 5.65 4.49 -0.63
N ILE A 96 4.37 4.13 -0.61
CA ILE A 96 3.88 2.93 -1.29
C ILE A 96 4.16 3.02 -2.79
N ARG A 97 3.85 4.15 -3.41
CA ARG A 97 4.08 4.39 -4.84
C ARG A 97 5.53 4.15 -5.24
N GLU A 98 6.49 4.69 -4.48
CA GLU A 98 7.93 4.50 -4.77
C GLU A 98 8.30 3.02 -4.76
N TYR A 99 7.90 2.27 -3.72
CA TYR A 99 8.16 0.83 -3.64
C TYR A 99 7.53 0.05 -4.79
N MET A 100 6.32 0.46 -5.24
CA MET A 100 5.63 -0.22 -6.34
C MET A 100 6.26 0.08 -7.69
N CYS A 101 6.74 1.32 -7.91
CA CYS A 101 7.51 1.68 -9.10
C CYS A 101 8.82 0.87 -9.20
N GLU A 102 9.55 0.74 -8.08
CA GLU A 102 10.81 0.00 -8.04
C GLU A 102 10.62 -1.52 -8.19
N ASN A 103 9.47 -2.03 -7.76
CA ASN A 103 9.18 -3.47 -7.81
C ASN A 103 9.14 -4.02 -9.25
N GLY A 104 8.67 -3.25 -10.23
CA GLY A 104 8.62 -3.62 -11.64
C GLY A 104 7.66 -4.77 -11.98
N THR A 105 6.80 -5.19 -11.04
CA THR A 105 5.80 -6.24 -11.28
C THR A 105 4.37 -5.75 -11.16
N VAL A 106 4.18 -4.48 -10.79
CA VAL A 106 2.88 -3.82 -10.61
C VAL A 106 2.54 -3.03 -11.86
N CYS A 107 1.40 -3.33 -12.49
CA CYS A 107 0.96 -2.60 -13.67
C CYS A 107 0.25 -1.28 -13.31
N CYS A 108 -0.50 -1.27 -12.24
CA CYS A 108 -1.19 -0.09 -11.75
C CYS A 108 -1.56 -0.26 -10.28
N TYR A 109 -1.89 0.87 -9.64
CA TYR A 109 -2.49 0.84 -8.32
C TYR A 109 -3.70 1.78 -8.20
N ILE A 110 -4.54 1.51 -7.22
CA ILE A 110 -5.67 2.31 -6.79
C ILE A 110 -5.47 2.60 -5.32
N SER A 111 -5.40 3.87 -4.98
CA SER A 111 -5.30 4.36 -3.60
C SER A 111 -6.59 5.06 -3.22
N GLU A 112 -6.97 5.01 -1.94
CA GLU A 112 -8.06 5.82 -1.40
C GLU A 112 -7.79 7.31 -1.58
N GLU A 113 -6.51 7.70 -1.53
CA GLU A 113 -6.06 9.09 -1.61
C GLU A 113 -6.03 9.66 -3.03
N LYS A 114 -6.35 8.86 -4.04
CA LYS A 114 -6.28 9.28 -5.47
C LYS A 114 -7.60 8.99 -6.19
N ASP A 115 -8.06 9.96 -6.97
CA ASP A 115 -9.27 9.84 -7.78
C ASP A 115 -9.12 8.87 -8.96
N ASP A 116 -7.90 8.70 -9.44
CA ASP A 116 -7.60 7.96 -10.66
C ASP A 116 -6.74 6.71 -10.37
N VAL A 117 -6.85 5.74 -11.28
CA VAL A 117 -5.93 4.61 -11.33
C VAL A 117 -4.55 5.11 -11.77
N ILE A 118 -3.53 4.83 -11.00
CA ILE A 118 -2.15 5.20 -11.32
C ILE A 118 -1.49 4.05 -12.07
N GLU A 119 -1.17 4.30 -13.34
CA GLU A 119 -0.43 3.35 -14.18
C GLU A 119 1.06 3.42 -13.87
N LEU A 120 1.71 2.25 -13.76
CA LEU A 120 3.15 2.11 -13.49
C LEU A 120 3.85 1.40 -14.65
N ASP A 121 3.85 0.07 -14.67
CA ASP A 121 4.49 -0.74 -15.69
C ASP A 121 3.46 -1.49 -16.54
N PRO A 122 3.33 -1.19 -17.84
CA PRO A 122 2.35 -1.87 -18.70
C PRO A 122 2.55 -3.38 -18.80
N ASP A 123 3.75 -3.88 -18.50
CA ASP A 123 4.08 -5.30 -18.48
C ASP A 123 3.96 -5.91 -17.08
N GLY A 124 3.58 -5.13 -16.09
CA GLY A 124 3.33 -5.54 -14.72
C GLY A 124 2.22 -6.59 -14.62
N LYS A 125 2.34 -7.50 -13.66
CA LYS A 125 1.45 -8.65 -13.49
C LYS A 125 0.39 -8.44 -12.41
N PHE A 126 0.58 -7.43 -11.56
CA PHE A 126 -0.25 -7.18 -10.38
C PHE A 126 -0.92 -5.81 -10.46
N THR A 127 -2.14 -5.75 -9.99
CA THR A 127 -2.82 -4.51 -9.59
C THR A 127 -2.93 -4.51 -8.08
N ILE A 128 -2.62 -3.38 -7.43
CA ILE A 128 -2.79 -3.22 -5.99
C ILE A 128 -3.91 -2.21 -5.73
N VAL A 129 -4.68 -2.49 -4.68
CA VAL A 129 -5.70 -1.58 -4.17
C VAL A 129 -5.44 -1.45 -2.66
N PHE A 130 -5.31 -0.24 -2.18
CA PHE A 130 -4.96 0.00 -0.78
C PHE A 130 -5.50 1.33 -0.27
N ASP A 131 -5.65 1.37 1.05
CA ASP A 131 -5.72 2.54 1.88
C ASP A 131 -4.32 2.69 2.53
N PRO A 132 -3.62 3.79 2.32
CA PRO A 132 -2.25 3.94 2.82
C PRO A 132 -2.18 4.06 4.34
N LEU A 133 -3.23 4.61 4.98
CA LEU A 133 -3.26 4.85 6.43
C LEU A 133 -4.70 4.85 6.98
N ASP A 134 -5.28 3.67 7.17
CA ASP A 134 -6.63 3.51 7.73
C ASP A 134 -6.73 4.17 9.12
N GLY A 135 -7.71 5.06 9.26
CA GLY A 135 -7.93 5.77 10.51
C GLY A 135 -6.97 6.94 10.76
N SER A 136 -6.38 7.53 9.72
CA SER A 136 -5.41 8.64 9.81
C SER A 136 -5.89 9.80 10.69
N SER A 137 -7.19 10.11 10.69
CA SER A 137 -7.79 11.14 11.55
C SER A 137 -7.61 10.89 13.06
N LEU A 138 -7.30 9.68 13.48
CA LEU A 138 -7.07 9.32 14.88
C LEU A 138 -5.60 9.52 15.31
N VAL A 139 -4.68 9.74 14.37
CA VAL A 139 -3.25 9.98 14.66
C VAL A 139 -3.08 11.22 15.52
N ASP A 140 -3.76 12.32 15.18
CA ASP A 140 -3.70 13.57 15.92
C ASP A 140 -4.27 13.44 17.35
N ALA A 141 -5.18 12.51 17.56
CA ALA A 141 -5.73 12.20 18.87
C ALA A 141 -4.84 11.25 19.69
N ASN A 142 -3.66 10.88 19.16
CA ASN A 142 -2.71 9.93 19.76
C ASN A 142 -3.34 8.55 20.08
N PHE A 143 -4.33 8.14 19.28
CA PHE A 143 -4.79 6.76 19.28
C PHE A 143 -3.84 5.89 18.48
N SER A 144 -3.67 4.66 18.92
CA SER A 144 -2.92 3.66 18.15
C SER A 144 -3.75 3.24 16.94
N ILE A 145 -3.24 3.45 15.77
CA ILE A 145 -3.81 3.04 14.48
C ILE A 145 -2.99 1.90 13.90
#